data_b94ef243eae911559a325fdd88c313e6
#
_entry.id   b94ef243eae911559a325fdd88c313e6
#
_cell.length_a   1.000
_cell.length_b   1.000
_cell.length_c   1.000
_cell.angle_alpha   90.00
_cell.angle_beta   90.00
_cell.angle_gamma   90.00
#
_symmetry.space_group_name_H-M   'P 1'
#
loop_
_entity.id
_entity.type
_entity.pdbx_description
1 polymer ?
#
loop_
_entity_poly.entity_id
_entity_poly.type
_entity_poly.pdbx_seq_one_letter_code
_entity_poly.pdbx_strand_id
1 'polypeptide(L)'
;NKSHFPLNYCHVTLDLQQVATKETEQLELQLPLQGNFAATVSFQFAAMHCGKLKISVKKCRIADYFHLFSCSVRKCTAAEGIVVPSEQAGSLSMPNLQRSEMEDSVNYDPNRPGDDNTELFGIREFRDTDNPKRIHWKRSSREETLFVKEYSRPLEKQCAIWIDRTQTKAMQITGAKVDAQMEAAHALACILMRQQVPV
;
A
#
# COMPACT_ATOMS: atom_id res chain seq x y z
N ASN A 1 8.90 18.36 30.32
CA ASN A 1 9.31 18.56 31.71
C ASN A 1 8.40 19.60 32.36
N LYS A 2 7.62 19.16 33.34
CA LYS A 2 6.74 20.06 34.12
C LYS A 2 7.42 20.59 35.40
N SER A 3 8.67 20.19 35.62
CA SER A 3 9.46 20.71 36.78
C SER A 3 10.07 22.05 36.44
N HIS A 4 10.22 22.91 37.46
CA HIS A 4 10.94 24.19 37.34
C HIS A 4 12.45 23.99 37.16
N PHE A 5 12.96 22.82 37.56
CA PHE A 5 14.38 22.52 37.43
C PHE A 5 14.69 21.89 36.08
N PRO A 6 15.81 22.24 35.46
CA PRO A 6 16.30 21.58 34.25
C PRO A 6 16.66 20.13 34.57
N LEU A 7 16.28 19.22 33.71
CA LEU A 7 16.73 17.84 33.72
C LEU A 7 17.88 17.73 32.71
N ASN A 8 19.05 17.57 33.19
CA ASN A 8 20.24 17.60 32.34
C ASN A 8 20.34 16.35 31.46
N TYR A 9 19.69 15.26 31.87
CA TYR A 9 19.88 13.98 31.24
C TYR A 9 18.57 13.19 31.15
N CYS A 10 18.08 13.05 29.93
CA CYS A 10 17.01 12.12 29.61
C CYS A 10 17.51 11.11 28.60
N HIS A 11 17.67 9.88 29.03
CA HIS A 11 18.13 8.76 28.16
C HIS A 11 16.93 7.92 27.76
N VAL A 12 16.67 7.89 26.46
CA VAL A 12 15.53 7.16 25.87
C VAL A 12 16.09 6.03 25.02
N THR A 13 15.70 4.80 25.33
CA THR A 13 15.99 3.63 24.52
C THR A 13 14.73 3.30 23.71
N LEU A 14 14.84 3.33 22.40
CA LEU A 14 13.79 2.94 21.46
C LEU A 14 14.05 1.52 20.97
N ASP A 15 13.01 0.70 20.92
CA ASP A 15 13.02 -0.58 20.22
C ASP A 15 12.32 -0.40 18.86
N LEU A 16 13.05 -0.66 17.79
CA LEU A 16 12.57 -0.69 16.42
C LEU A 16 12.39 -2.15 16.02
N GLN A 17 11.16 -2.62 16.00
CA GLN A 17 10.83 -4.01 15.69
C GLN A 17 10.28 -4.14 14.29
N GLN A 18 10.95 -4.91 13.47
CA GLN A 18 10.42 -5.32 12.16
C GLN A 18 9.37 -6.42 12.35
N VAL A 19 8.13 -6.16 11.90
CA VAL A 19 7.01 -7.08 12.17
C VAL A 19 7.16 -8.39 11.40
N ALA A 20 7.74 -8.36 10.19
CA ALA A 20 7.87 -9.53 9.33
C ALA A 20 8.93 -10.52 9.81
N THR A 21 10.11 -10.03 10.20
CA THR A 21 11.26 -10.84 10.62
C THR A 21 11.36 -11.03 12.12
N LYS A 22 10.62 -10.20 12.89
CA LYS A 22 10.71 -10.08 14.35
C LYS A 22 12.07 -9.61 14.88
N GLU A 23 12.93 -9.14 14.00
CA GLU A 23 14.19 -8.55 14.37
C GLU A 23 13.96 -7.23 15.08
N THR A 24 14.76 -6.95 16.09
CA THR A 24 14.64 -5.75 16.92
C THR A 24 15.97 -5.06 17.01
N GLU A 25 16.02 -3.81 16.60
CA GLU A 25 17.16 -2.91 16.75
C GLU A 25 16.87 -1.93 17.87
N GLN A 26 17.91 -1.55 18.61
CA GLN A 26 17.81 -0.59 19.71
C GLN A 26 18.52 0.70 19.35
N LEU A 27 17.83 1.81 19.49
CA LEU A 27 18.36 3.15 19.31
C LEU A 27 18.36 3.89 20.64
N GLU A 28 19.50 4.42 21.02
CA GLU A 28 19.66 5.21 22.23
C GLU A 28 19.74 6.70 21.90
N LEU A 29 18.90 7.49 22.55
CA LEU A 29 18.84 8.92 22.40
C LEU A 29 19.08 9.62 23.74
N GLN A 30 19.88 10.65 23.72
CA GLN A 30 20.12 11.51 24.87
C GLN A 30 19.54 12.89 24.63
N LEU A 31 18.69 13.34 25.53
CA LEU A 31 17.93 14.58 25.39
C LEU A 31 18.13 15.47 26.61
N PRO A 32 18.65 16.69 26.46
CA PRO A 32 18.57 17.68 27.51
C PRO A 32 17.15 18.24 27.59
N LEU A 33 16.57 18.29 28.79
CA LEU A 33 15.23 18.82 29.03
C LEU A 33 15.30 20.02 29.97
N GLN A 34 15.08 21.20 29.43
CA GLN A 34 14.97 22.41 30.23
C GLN A 34 13.73 22.39 31.14
N GLY A 35 13.76 23.12 32.25
CA GLY A 35 12.61 23.26 33.15
C GLY A 35 11.42 23.90 32.44
N ASN A 36 10.22 23.42 32.73
CA ASN A 36 8.95 23.88 32.12
C ASN A 36 8.92 23.86 30.60
N PHE A 37 9.69 23.02 29.94
CA PHE A 37 9.82 22.98 28.49
C PHE A 37 9.54 21.59 27.92
N ALA A 38 8.99 21.56 26.67
CA ALA A 38 8.90 20.34 25.86
C ALA A 38 9.99 20.37 24.80
N ALA A 39 10.78 19.31 24.71
CA ALA A 39 11.76 19.13 23.66
C ALA A 39 11.25 18.14 22.62
N THR A 40 11.41 18.50 21.35
CA THR A 40 11.17 17.61 20.22
C THR A 40 12.51 17.34 19.54
N VAL A 41 12.80 16.07 19.31
CA VAL A 41 14.05 15.68 18.67
C VAL A 41 13.70 14.84 17.45
N SER A 42 14.27 15.21 16.32
CA SER A 42 14.23 14.43 15.09
C SER A 42 15.49 13.57 15.00
N PHE A 43 15.32 12.32 14.66
CA PHE A 43 16.43 11.40 14.45
C PHE A 43 16.25 10.69 13.10
N GLN A 44 17.35 10.33 12.50
CA GLN A 44 17.39 9.53 11.28
C GLN A 44 17.93 8.15 11.61
N PHE A 45 17.32 7.14 11.06
CA PHE A 45 17.78 5.76 11.17
C PHE A 45 17.65 5.08 9.80
N ALA A 46 18.52 4.12 9.54
CA ALA A 46 18.44 3.28 8.37
C ALA A 46 17.68 2.00 8.76
N ALA A 47 16.51 1.78 8.20
CA ALA A 47 15.80 0.54 8.42
C ALA A 47 16.51 -0.60 7.69
N MET A 48 16.77 -1.71 8.38
CA MET A 48 17.42 -2.87 7.78
C MET A 48 16.57 -3.59 6.75
N HIS A 49 15.25 -3.60 6.96
CA HIS A 49 14.30 -4.34 6.13
C HIS A 49 13.09 -3.48 5.77
N CYS A 50 12.51 -3.73 4.61
CA CYS A 50 11.27 -3.08 4.18
C CYS A 50 10.04 -3.73 4.86
N GLY A 51 8.91 -2.98 4.85
CA GLY A 51 7.64 -3.42 5.42
C GLY A 51 7.24 -2.71 6.71
N LYS A 52 6.40 -3.34 7.52
CA LYS A 52 5.84 -2.72 8.73
C LYS A 52 6.86 -2.70 9.86
N LEU A 53 7.14 -1.49 10.35
CA LEU A 53 8.03 -1.22 11.46
C LEU A 53 7.23 -0.73 12.67
N LYS A 54 7.46 -1.33 13.83
CA LYS A 54 6.91 -0.90 15.11
C LYS A 54 8.00 -0.25 15.94
N ILE A 55 7.78 1.01 16.30
CA ILE A 55 8.70 1.80 17.12
C ILE A 55 8.09 1.92 18.52
N SER A 56 8.80 1.49 19.53
CA SER A 56 8.33 1.58 20.92
C SER A 56 9.42 2.08 21.84
N VAL A 57 9.01 2.82 22.86
CA VAL A 57 9.93 3.27 23.90
C VAL A 57 10.12 2.12 24.88
N LYS A 58 11.30 1.51 24.90
CA LYS A 58 11.65 0.43 25.83
C LYS A 58 11.92 0.96 27.24
N LYS A 59 12.70 2.02 27.30
CA LYS A 59 13.16 2.59 28.57
C LYS A 59 13.36 4.10 28.43
N CYS A 60 12.89 4.82 29.40
CA CYS A 60 13.17 6.24 29.53
C CYS A 60 13.73 6.47 30.94
N ARG A 61 14.99 6.85 31.04
CA ARG A 61 15.68 7.18 32.30
C ARG A 61 15.92 8.68 32.34
N ILE A 62 15.51 9.29 33.43
CA ILE A 62 15.70 10.71 33.68
C ILE A 62 16.64 10.84 34.88
N ALA A 63 17.65 11.66 34.75
CA ALA A 63 18.55 12.00 35.86
C ALA A 63 18.59 13.51 36.12
N ASP A 64 18.82 13.87 37.35
CA ASP A 64 19.04 15.25 37.74
C ASP A 64 20.41 15.79 37.28
N TYR A 65 20.62 17.10 37.43
CA TYR A 65 21.84 17.75 36.96
C TYR A 65 23.12 17.16 37.62
N PHE A 66 23.04 16.76 38.87
CA PHE A 66 24.19 16.21 39.61
C PHE A 66 24.29 14.69 39.52
N HIS A 67 23.40 14.03 38.77
CA HIS A 67 23.33 12.56 38.68
C HIS A 67 23.14 11.83 40.03
N LEU A 68 22.65 12.54 41.04
CA LEU A 68 22.38 11.98 42.35
C LEU A 68 21.10 11.14 42.38
N PHE A 69 20.11 11.54 41.60
CA PHE A 69 18.82 10.84 41.52
C PHE A 69 18.50 10.47 40.08
N SER A 70 18.03 9.24 39.88
CA SER A 70 17.56 8.78 38.59
C SER A 70 16.19 8.12 38.73
N CYS A 71 15.30 8.41 37.82
CA CYS A 71 13.95 7.83 37.75
C CYS A 71 13.71 7.18 36.38
N SER A 72 13.06 6.02 36.37
CA SER A 72 12.64 5.37 35.14
C SER A 72 11.16 5.60 34.88
N VAL A 73 10.83 6.14 33.72
CA VAL A 73 9.44 6.33 33.26
C VAL A 73 9.03 5.11 32.43
N ARG A 74 7.91 4.48 32.84
CA ARG A 74 7.40 3.25 32.18
C ARG A 74 6.27 3.49 31.18
N LYS A 75 5.88 4.74 30.94
CA LYS A 75 4.78 5.05 30.02
C LYS A 75 5.30 5.00 28.58
N CYS A 76 5.12 3.87 27.93
CA CYS A 76 5.61 3.65 26.58
C CYS A 76 4.46 3.83 25.58
N THR A 77 4.66 4.72 24.63
CA THR A 77 3.79 4.85 23.45
C THR A 77 4.47 4.11 22.31
N ALA A 78 3.71 3.31 21.57
CA ALA A 78 4.20 2.68 20.37
C ALA A 78 3.67 3.43 19.14
N ALA A 79 4.51 3.59 18.13
CA ALA A 79 4.15 4.12 16.82
C ALA A 79 4.42 3.03 15.78
N GLU A 80 3.67 3.07 14.69
CA GLU A 80 3.85 2.18 13.56
C GLU A 80 4.19 2.99 12.33
N GLY A 81 5.12 2.49 11.52
CA GLY A 81 5.53 3.06 10.26
C GLY A 81 5.62 1.98 9.18
N ILE A 82 5.70 2.41 7.94
CA ILE A 82 5.92 1.52 6.80
C ILE A 82 7.23 1.96 6.14
N VAL A 83 8.15 1.03 5.99
CA VAL A 83 9.39 1.20 5.24
C VAL A 83 9.14 0.73 3.82
N VAL A 84 9.16 1.65 2.88
CA VAL A 84 8.94 1.37 1.46
C VAL A 84 10.24 0.84 0.84
N PRO A 85 10.20 -0.16 -0.06
CA PRO A 85 11.37 -0.63 -0.79
C PRO A 85 12.00 0.49 -1.63
N SER A 86 13.31 0.41 -1.83
CA SER A 86 14.00 1.32 -2.72
C SER A 86 13.55 1.13 -4.17
N GLU A 87 13.40 2.24 -4.91
CA GLU A 87 13.12 2.16 -6.34
C GLU A 87 14.35 1.61 -7.08
N GLN A 88 14.24 0.37 -7.54
CA GLN A 88 15.23 -0.19 -8.46
C GLN A 88 14.77 0.08 -9.90
N ALA A 89 15.59 0.77 -10.66
CA ALA A 89 15.36 0.96 -12.09
C ALA A 89 15.59 -0.36 -12.82
N GLY A 90 14.50 -1.05 -13.12
CA GLY A 90 14.49 -2.25 -13.96
C GLY A 90 13.76 -1.99 -15.26
N SER A 91 14.22 -2.55 -16.36
CA SER A 91 13.44 -2.64 -17.59
C SER A 91 12.88 -4.05 -17.68
N LEU A 92 11.57 -4.19 -17.68
CA LEU A 92 10.89 -5.46 -17.92
C LEU A 92 10.45 -5.49 -19.37
N SER A 93 11.01 -6.40 -20.14
CA SER A 93 10.49 -6.72 -21.48
C SER A 93 9.40 -7.78 -21.30
N MET A 94 8.15 -7.38 -21.52
CA MET A 94 7.01 -8.30 -21.50
C MET A 94 6.55 -8.58 -22.93
N PRO A 95 7.17 -9.55 -23.63
CA PRO A 95 6.84 -9.82 -25.02
C PRO A 95 5.39 -10.27 -25.24
N ASN A 96 4.73 -10.78 -24.20
CA ASN A 96 3.35 -11.27 -24.29
C ASN A 96 2.27 -10.20 -24.09
N LEU A 97 2.57 -9.07 -23.44
CA LEU A 97 1.62 -7.97 -23.32
C LEU A 97 1.40 -7.28 -24.67
N GLN A 98 2.46 -7.08 -25.45
CA GLN A 98 2.38 -6.55 -26.80
C GLN A 98 1.68 -7.51 -27.78
N ARG A 99 1.80 -8.83 -27.57
CA ARG A 99 1.15 -9.82 -28.42
C ARG A 99 -0.37 -9.91 -28.19
N SER A 100 -0.84 -9.60 -27.00
CA SER A 100 -2.29 -9.56 -26.71
C SER A 100 -2.99 -8.32 -27.25
N GLU A 101 -2.25 -7.29 -27.70
CA GLU A 101 -2.81 -6.15 -28.43
C GLU A 101 -3.13 -6.51 -29.91
N MET A 102 -2.55 -7.58 -30.43
CA MET A 102 -2.83 -8.05 -31.79
C MET A 102 -3.97 -9.07 -31.92
N GLU A 103 -4.42 -9.66 -30.80
CA GLU A 103 -5.66 -10.42 -30.76
C GLU A 103 -6.76 -9.52 -30.21
N ASP A 104 -7.46 -8.85 -31.14
CA ASP A 104 -8.64 -7.99 -30.91
C ASP A 104 -9.86 -8.72 -30.34
N SER A 105 -9.68 -9.69 -29.49
CA SER A 105 -10.77 -10.20 -28.66
C SER A 105 -10.96 -9.28 -27.47
N VAL A 106 -11.67 -8.17 -27.66
CA VAL A 106 -12.18 -7.35 -26.55
C VAL A 106 -13.07 -8.28 -25.70
N ASN A 107 -12.60 -8.69 -24.55
CA ASN A 107 -13.42 -9.43 -23.61
C ASN A 107 -14.42 -8.48 -22.96
N TYR A 108 -15.68 -8.81 -23.05
CA TYR A 108 -16.77 -8.05 -22.46
C TYR A 108 -17.24 -8.66 -21.15
N ASP A 109 -17.72 -7.81 -20.23
CA ASP A 109 -18.31 -8.27 -18.98
C ASP A 109 -19.66 -8.96 -19.25
N PRO A 110 -19.81 -10.26 -18.97
CA PRO A 110 -21.06 -10.97 -19.22
C PRO A 110 -22.20 -10.58 -18.26
N ASN A 111 -21.87 -9.87 -17.18
CA ASN A 111 -22.83 -9.59 -16.11
C ASN A 111 -23.26 -8.12 -16.03
N ARG A 112 -22.59 -7.22 -16.74
CA ARG A 112 -22.85 -5.77 -16.62
C ARG A 112 -22.94 -5.10 -17.98
N PRO A 113 -24.03 -4.35 -18.23
CA PRO A 113 -24.13 -3.51 -19.41
C PRO A 113 -23.15 -2.34 -19.32
N GLY A 114 -22.74 -1.82 -20.45
CA GLY A 114 -21.85 -0.67 -20.60
C GLY A 114 -22.29 0.27 -21.71
N ASP A 115 -21.34 1.05 -22.18
CA ASP A 115 -21.59 2.10 -23.20
C ASP A 115 -20.87 1.85 -24.53
N ASP A 116 -20.19 0.72 -24.69
CA ASP A 116 -19.48 0.39 -25.92
C ASP A 116 -20.45 -0.09 -27.01
N ASN A 117 -20.65 0.75 -28.02
CA ASN A 117 -21.59 0.50 -29.10
C ASN A 117 -21.17 -0.61 -30.09
N THR A 118 -19.99 -1.22 -29.88
CA THR A 118 -19.47 -2.26 -30.79
C THR A 118 -20.15 -3.61 -30.57
N GLU A 119 -20.55 -3.92 -29.33
CA GLU A 119 -21.19 -5.19 -29.01
C GLU A 119 -22.50 -5.00 -28.24
N LEU A 120 -23.52 -5.75 -28.65
CA LEU A 120 -24.84 -5.73 -28.05
C LEU A 120 -24.89 -6.67 -26.84
N PHE A 121 -25.06 -6.13 -25.63
CA PHE A 121 -25.26 -6.90 -24.42
C PHE A 121 -26.65 -7.51 -24.33
N GLY A 122 -27.69 -6.71 -24.61
CA GLY A 122 -29.06 -7.15 -24.51
C GLY A 122 -30.07 -6.15 -25.05
N ILE A 123 -31.32 -6.51 -24.93
CA ILE A 123 -32.46 -5.63 -25.32
C ILE A 123 -33.46 -5.70 -24.16
N ARG A 124 -33.82 -4.55 -23.59
CA ARG A 124 -34.84 -4.40 -22.56
C ARG A 124 -35.88 -3.37 -22.89
N GLU A 125 -36.94 -3.30 -22.13
CA GLU A 125 -37.93 -2.25 -22.26
C GLU A 125 -37.35 -0.87 -21.97
N PHE A 126 -37.80 0.11 -22.74
CA PHE A 126 -37.40 1.51 -22.63
C PHE A 126 -37.94 2.14 -21.35
N ARG A 127 -37.13 2.95 -20.72
CA ARG A 127 -37.45 3.77 -19.55
C ARG A 127 -37.29 5.25 -19.91
N ASP A 128 -38.03 6.14 -19.26
CA ASP A 128 -37.98 7.58 -19.53
C ASP A 128 -36.58 8.22 -19.36
N THR A 129 -35.69 7.55 -18.64
CA THR A 129 -34.30 7.98 -18.45
C THR A 129 -33.36 7.56 -19.58
N ASP A 130 -33.82 6.70 -20.48
CA ASP A 130 -32.97 6.14 -21.53
C ASP A 130 -32.79 7.09 -22.72
N ASN A 131 -31.66 6.95 -23.41
CA ASN A 131 -31.35 7.72 -24.57
C ASN A 131 -32.20 7.23 -25.80
N PRO A 132 -33.04 8.07 -26.39
CA PRO A 132 -33.87 7.69 -27.54
C PRO A 132 -33.09 7.17 -28.74
N LYS A 133 -31.83 7.57 -28.89
CA LYS A 133 -30.95 7.09 -29.98
C LYS A 133 -30.65 5.59 -29.90
N ARG A 134 -30.82 4.99 -28.73
CA ARG A 134 -30.58 3.55 -28.50
C ARG A 134 -31.84 2.69 -28.70
N ILE A 135 -32.97 3.25 -29.14
CA ILE A 135 -34.22 2.50 -29.37
C ILE A 135 -33.97 1.47 -30.47
N HIS A 136 -34.41 0.22 -30.19
CA HIS A 136 -34.41 -0.86 -31.17
C HIS A 136 -35.68 -0.86 -32.00
N TRP A 137 -35.77 0.07 -32.95
CA TRP A 137 -36.99 0.32 -33.76
C TRP A 137 -37.58 -0.94 -34.39
N LYS A 138 -36.75 -1.85 -34.90
CA LYS A 138 -37.21 -3.10 -35.52
C LYS A 138 -38.00 -4.00 -34.58
N ARG A 139 -37.67 -4.04 -33.29
CA ARG A 139 -38.37 -4.82 -32.29
C ARG A 139 -39.58 -4.07 -31.76
N SER A 140 -39.40 -2.81 -31.46
CA SER A 140 -40.46 -1.95 -30.94
C SER A 140 -41.68 -1.85 -31.87
N SER A 141 -41.47 -1.88 -33.21
CA SER A 141 -42.54 -1.86 -34.16
C SER A 141 -43.38 -3.14 -34.26
N ARG A 142 -42.91 -4.23 -33.65
CA ARG A 142 -43.63 -5.52 -33.67
C ARG A 142 -44.40 -5.78 -32.37
N GLU A 143 -43.92 -5.24 -31.25
CA GLU A 143 -44.42 -5.59 -29.92
C GLU A 143 -45.18 -4.44 -29.24
N GLU A 144 -45.48 -3.33 -29.96
CA GLU A 144 -46.22 -2.14 -29.46
C GLU A 144 -45.60 -1.48 -28.21
N THR A 145 -44.44 -1.94 -27.80
CA THR A 145 -43.66 -1.41 -26.67
C THR A 145 -42.30 -0.93 -27.15
N LEU A 146 -41.74 0.10 -26.51
CA LEU A 146 -40.46 0.60 -26.88
C LEU A 146 -39.35 -0.24 -26.22
N PHE A 147 -38.39 -0.70 -27.01
CA PHE A 147 -37.23 -1.45 -26.54
C PHE A 147 -35.95 -0.66 -26.77
N VAL A 148 -35.01 -0.73 -25.84
CA VAL A 148 -33.70 -0.11 -25.91
C VAL A 148 -32.60 -1.16 -26.02
N LYS A 149 -31.56 -0.85 -26.81
CA LYS A 149 -30.36 -1.65 -26.91
C LYS A 149 -29.46 -1.35 -25.72
N GLU A 150 -29.05 -2.37 -24.98
CA GLU A 150 -27.98 -2.30 -24.02
C GLU A 150 -26.70 -2.78 -24.67
N TYR A 151 -25.62 -2.04 -24.46
CA TYR A 151 -24.33 -2.35 -25.02
C TYR A 151 -23.42 -2.99 -23.99
N SER A 152 -22.41 -3.68 -24.46
CA SER A 152 -21.46 -4.36 -23.60
C SER A 152 -20.45 -3.40 -22.97
N ARG A 153 -19.85 -3.82 -21.88
CA ARG A 153 -18.76 -3.11 -21.22
C ARG A 153 -17.45 -3.86 -21.48
N PRO A 154 -16.47 -3.25 -22.12
CA PRO A 154 -15.17 -3.88 -22.27
C PRO A 154 -14.55 -4.13 -20.89
N LEU A 155 -14.01 -5.32 -20.68
CA LEU A 155 -13.21 -5.62 -19.52
C LEU A 155 -11.87 -4.92 -19.64
N GLU A 156 -11.58 -4.02 -18.72
CA GLU A 156 -10.26 -3.43 -18.62
C GLU A 156 -9.26 -4.53 -18.25
N LYS A 157 -8.16 -4.61 -19.00
CA LYS A 157 -7.08 -5.53 -18.66
C LYS A 157 -6.50 -5.12 -17.32
N GLN A 158 -6.64 -5.96 -16.32
CA GLN A 158 -6.08 -5.76 -14.99
C GLN A 158 -4.95 -6.76 -14.77
N CYS A 159 -3.87 -6.32 -14.16
CA CYS A 159 -2.79 -7.17 -13.71
C CYS A 159 -2.84 -7.34 -12.21
N ALA A 160 -2.64 -8.54 -11.71
CA ALA A 160 -2.48 -8.80 -10.28
C ALA A 160 -1.07 -9.33 -10.02
N ILE A 161 -0.39 -8.73 -9.05
CA ILE A 161 0.91 -9.18 -8.59
C ILE A 161 0.69 -10.09 -7.39
N TRP A 162 1.00 -11.38 -7.56
CA TRP A 162 0.87 -12.36 -6.49
C TRP A 162 2.23 -12.62 -5.85
N ILE A 163 2.32 -12.36 -4.53
CA ILE A 163 3.53 -12.62 -3.76
C ILE A 163 3.30 -13.84 -2.88
N ASP A 164 3.97 -14.96 -3.20
CA ASP A 164 3.90 -16.15 -2.36
C ASP A 164 4.82 -16.01 -1.15
N ARG A 165 4.21 -15.97 0.02
CA ARG A 165 4.89 -15.92 1.33
C ARG A 165 4.75 -17.21 2.12
N THR A 166 4.38 -18.32 1.48
CA THR A 166 4.24 -19.62 2.16
C THR A 166 5.59 -20.08 2.72
N GLN A 167 5.59 -20.32 4.02
CA GLN A 167 6.75 -20.87 4.72
C GLN A 167 6.71 -22.39 4.62
N THR A 168 7.60 -22.98 3.85
CA THR A 168 7.86 -24.41 3.96
C THR A 168 8.80 -24.62 5.15
N LYS A 169 8.53 -25.62 5.99
CA LYS A 169 9.32 -25.93 7.22
C LYS A 169 10.84 -26.05 6.99
N ALA A 170 11.26 -26.24 5.76
CA ALA A 170 12.67 -26.37 5.36
C ALA A 170 13.35 -25.03 5.01
N MET A 171 12.63 -23.91 4.93
CA MET A 171 13.16 -22.66 4.43
C MET A 171 12.87 -21.53 5.44
N GLN A 172 13.85 -21.23 6.29
CA GLN A 172 13.78 -20.04 7.13
C GLN A 172 13.72 -18.80 6.25
N ILE A 173 12.70 -17.95 6.47
CA ILE A 173 12.62 -16.68 5.78
C ILE A 173 13.65 -15.74 6.39
N THR A 174 14.72 -15.50 5.65
CA THR A 174 15.69 -14.46 5.97
C THR A 174 15.11 -13.10 5.57
N GLY A 175 15.36 -12.07 6.38
CA GLY A 175 14.91 -10.69 6.09
C GLY A 175 15.27 -10.24 4.67
N ALA A 176 16.48 -10.53 4.22
CA ALA A 176 16.95 -10.23 2.86
C ALA A 176 16.09 -10.85 1.74
N LYS A 177 15.52 -12.04 1.97
CA LYS A 177 14.62 -12.68 0.99
C LYS A 177 13.28 -11.95 0.93
N VAL A 178 12.76 -11.51 2.06
CA VAL A 178 11.52 -10.72 2.11
C VAL A 178 11.74 -9.39 1.40
N ASP A 179 12.88 -8.74 1.64
CA ASP A 179 13.24 -7.49 0.98
C ASP A 179 13.30 -7.64 -0.52
N ALA A 180 14.02 -8.65 -1.00
CA ALA A 180 14.12 -8.93 -2.45
C ALA A 180 12.75 -9.18 -3.10
N GLN A 181 11.84 -9.89 -2.42
CA GLN A 181 10.48 -10.10 -2.91
C GLN A 181 9.68 -8.80 -2.97
N MET A 182 9.79 -7.95 -1.94
CA MET A 182 9.09 -6.67 -1.89
C MET A 182 9.66 -5.67 -2.89
N GLU A 183 10.98 -5.62 -3.07
CA GLU A 183 11.64 -4.80 -4.07
C GLU A 183 11.24 -5.21 -5.49
N ALA A 184 11.22 -6.51 -5.78
CA ALA A 184 10.77 -7.03 -7.07
C ALA A 184 9.30 -6.70 -7.34
N ALA A 185 8.42 -6.90 -6.36
CA ALA A 185 7.00 -6.59 -6.51
C ALA A 185 6.76 -5.08 -6.70
N HIS A 186 7.48 -4.25 -5.96
CA HIS A 186 7.41 -2.79 -6.09
C HIS A 186 7.90 -2.33 -7.47
N ALA A 187 9.03 -2.87 -7.94
CA ALA A 187 9.56 -2.56 -9.27
C ALA A 187 8.57 -2.97 -10.38
N LEU A 188 7.95 -4.16 -10.27
CA LEU A 188 6.92 -4.62 -11.20
C LEU A 188 5.70 -3.68 -11.20
N ALA A 189 5.20 -3.31 -10.04
CA ALA A 189 4.07 -2.40 -9.92
C ALA A 189 4.38 -1.03 -10.56
N CYS A 190 5.56 -0.48 -10.30
CA CYS A 190 6.00 0.78 -10.90
C CYS A 190 6.09 0.71 -12.43
N ILE A 191 6.60 -0.41 -12.98
CA ILE A 191 6.69 -0.60 -14.42
C ILE A 191 5.29 -0.70 -15.05
N LEU A 192 4.38 -1.48 -14.46
CA LEU A 192 3.01 -1.63 -14.95
C LEU A 192 2.25 -0.30 -14.91
N MET A 193 2.39 0.46 -13.81
CA MET A 193 1.78 1.79 -13.72
C MET A 193 2.33 2.77 -14.75
N ARG A 194 3.64 2.73 -15.06
CA ARG A 194 4.25 3.55 -16.13
C ARG A 194 3.71 3.18 -17.52
N GLN A 195 3.33 1.92 -17.72
CA GLN A 195 2.71 1.41 -18.95
C GLN A 195 1.18 1.61 -18.98
N GLN A 196 0.62 2.32 -17.98
CA GLN A 196 -0.82 2.56 -17.83
C GLN A 196 -1.65 1.28 -17.70
N VAL A 197 -1.05 0.20 -17.23
CA VAL A 197 -1.76 -1.03 -16.90
C VAL A 197 -2.21 -0.94 -15.44
N PRO A 198 -3.52 -1.02 -15.14
CA PRO A 198 -4.01 -1.01 -13.77
C PRO A 198 -3.55 -2.28 -13.03
N VAL A 199 -3.06 -2.10 -11.80
CA VAL A 199 -2.52 -3.15 -10.92
C VAL A 199 -3.40 -3.33 -9.70
#